data_79ea7c400e5390fe2ff2ea7a5107b424
#
_entry.id   79ea7c400e5390fe2ff2ea7a5107b424
#
_cell.length_a   1.000
_cell.length_b   1.000
_cell.length_c   1.000
_cell.angle_alpha   90.00
_cell.angle_beta   90.00
_cell.angle_gamma   90.00
#
_symmetry.space_group_name_H-M   'P 1'
#
loop_
_entity.id
_entity.type
_entity.pdbx_description
1 polymer ?
#
loop_
_entity_poly.entity_id
_entity_poly.type
_entity_poly.pdbx_seq_one_letter_code
_entity_poly.pdbx_strand_id
1 'polypeptide(L)'
;MEPWGARLYGNPCRDCGFDWSLTPQEAIVLVENLPARYAGLVKGRRGNERHPGLAWNVAAYVSHVTDNLRNWAERLASARLSGARQVPGYDQDLLAQARCYNEIALPGALWSLQRASGGWVESVSAAVAENVVLEHATRGIQRAEDVARNNAHDATHHAWDIERTLAHHDLSTTN
;
A
#
# COMPACT_ATOMS: atom_id res chain seq x y z
N MET A 1 1.64 -2.34 -22.44
CA MET A 1 1.57 -1.67 -21.11
C MET A 1 0.39 -2.23 -20.37
N GLU A 2 0.62 -2.69 -19.15
CA GLU A 2 -0.44 -3.18 -18.27
C GLU A 2 -1.34 -2.02 -17.83
N PRO A 3 -2.68 -2.23 -17.75
CA PRO A 3 -3.56 -1.24 -17.16
C PRO A 3 -3.24 -1.08 -15.66
N TRP A 4 -3.37 0.14 -15.14
CA TRP A 4 -3.17 0.45 -13.72
C TRP A 4 -4.08 1.61 -13.29
N GLY A 5 -4.19 1.82 -11.99
CA GLY A 5 -5.00 2.91 -11.46
C GLY A 5 -6.49 2.79 -11.81
N ALA A 6 -7.15 3.90 -12.06
CA ALA A 6 -8.57 3.96 -12.43
C ALA A 6 -8.92 3.10 -13.67
N ARG A 7 -7.98 2.91 -14.59
CA ARG A 7 -8.21 2.07 -15.78
C ARG A 7 -8.37 0.58 -15.43
N LEU A 8 -7.71 0.14 -14.37
CA LEU A 8 -7.80 -1.24 -13.88
C LEU A 8 -8.97 -1.43 -12.91
N TYR A 9 -9.12 -0.54 -11.95
CA TYR A 9 -10.01 -0.70 -10.80
C TYR A 9 -11.36 0.00 -10.92
N GLY A 10 -11.53 0.93 -11.88
CA GLY A 10 -12.68 1.83 -12.00
C GLY A 10 -12.47 3.13 -11.22
N ASN A 11 -13.36 4.12 -11.41
CA ASN A 11 -13.39 5.35 -10.63
C ASN A 11 -14.84 5.68 -10.23
N PRO A 12 -15.20 5.58 -8.94
CA PRO A 12 -14.36 5.07 -7.84
C PRO A 12 -13.95 3.59 -8.02
N CYS A 13 -12.95 3.12 -7.28
CA CYS A 13 -12.56 1.71 -7.26
C CYS A 13 -13.78 0.84 -6.95
N ARG A 14 -14.05 -0.18 -7.77
CA ARG A 14 -15.25 -1.03 -7.66
C ARG A 14 -15.33 -1.82 -6.35
N ASP A 15 -14.20 -2.09 -5.72
CA ASP A 15 -14.11 -2.87 -4.50
C ASP A 15 -14.08 -1.98 -3.26
N CYS A 16 -13.04 -1.17 -3.10
CA CYS A 16 -12.80 -0.36 -1.89
C CYS A 16 -13.40 1.05 -1.92
N GLY A 17 -13.98 1.48 -3.05
CA GLY A 17 -14.59 2.80 -3.20
C GLY A 17 -13.60 3.97 -3.31
N PHE A 18 -12.29 3.71 -3.45
CA PHE A 18 -11.28 4.76 -3.54
C PHE A 18 -11.53 5.68 -4.74
N ASP A 19 -11.54 6.99 -4.48
CA ASP A 19 -11.70 8.02 -5.50
C ASP A 19 -10.35 8.41 -6.10
N TRP A 20 -10.15 8.10 -7.36
CA TRP A 20 -8.93 8.42 -8.10
C TRP A 20 -8.81 9.89 -8.49
N SER A 21 -9.85 10.71 -8.26
CA SER A 21 -9.83 12.15 -8.52
C SER A 21 -9.12 12.96 -7.43
N LEU A 22 -8.73 12.31 -6.32
CA LEU A 22 -7.94 12.92 -5.25
C LEU A 22 -6.73 13.66 -5.81
N THR A 23 -6.46 14.84 -5.28
CA THR A 23 -5.21 15.55 -5.54
C THR A 23 -4.03 14.76 -4.96
N PRO A 24 -2.80 14.96 -5.45
CA PRO A 24 -1.62 14.34 -4.86
C PRO A 24 -1.49 14.62 -3.36
N GLN A 25 -1.82 15.84 -2.94
CA GLN A 25 -1.76 16.24 -1.53
C GLN A 25 -2.76 15.49 -0.66
N GLU A 26 -4.00 15.31 -1.12
CA GLU A 26 -5.01 14.52 -0.40
C GLU A 26 -4.59 13.06 -0.30
N ALA A 27 -4.00 12.49 -1.36
CA ALA A 27 -3.45 11.14 -1.34
C ALA A 27 -2.28 11.01 -0.32
N ILE A 28 -1.41 12.01 -0.23
CA ILE A 28 -0.32 12.07 0.75
C ILE A 28 -0.87 12.11 2.18
N VAL A 29 -1.84 12.98 2.45
CA VAL A 29 -2.50 13.07 3.78
C VAL A 29 -3.20 11.76 4.16
N LEU A 30 -3.80 11.05 3.20
CA LEU A 30 -4.38 9.74 3.44
C LEU A 30 -3.32 8.73 3.92
N VAL A 31 -2.15 8.67 3.27
CA VAL A 31 -1.06 7.77 3.66
C VAL A 31 -0.41 8.21 4.98
N GLU A 32 -0.30 9.51 5.25
CA GLU A 32 0.17 10.03 6.53
C GLU A 32 -0.67 9.53 7.71
N ASN A 33 -1.99 9.47 7.54
CA ASN A 33 -2.94 9.01 8.55
C ASN A 33 -3.11 7.48 8.60
N LEU A 34 -2.51 6.76 7.66
CA LEU A 34 -2.66 5.32 7.52
C LEU A 34 -2.29 4.51 8.77
N PRO A 35 -1.18 4.81 9.49
CA PRO A 35 -0.82 4.04 10.68
C PRO A 35 -1.88 4.08 11.77
N ALA A 36 -2.49 5.24 12.01
CA ALA A 36 -3.56 5.38 12.98
C ALA A 36 -4.83 4.64 12.54
N ARG A 37 -5.19 4.73 11.26
CA ARG A 37 -6.32 3.99 10.68
C ARG A 37 -6.14 2.48 10.84
N TYR A 38 -4.98 1.94 10.49
CA TYR A 38 -4.71 0.50 10.59
C TYR A 38 -4.67 0.03 12.04
N ALA A 39 -4.03 0.78 12.95
CA ALA A 39 -4.03 0.46 14.36
C ALA A 39 -5.44 0.43 14.96
N GLY A 40 -6.31 1.36 14.55
CA GLY A 40 -7.73 1.36 14.93
C GLY A 40 -8.48 0.15 14.40
N LEU A 41 -8.29 -0.18 13.12
CA LEU A 41 -8.95 -1.28 12.43
C LEU A 41 -8.63 -2.64 13.06
N VAL A 42 -7.37 -2.87 13.44
CA VAL A 42 -6.91 -4.15 14.00
C VAL A 42 -6.82 -4.16 15.51
N LYS A 43 -7.46 -3.20 16.20
CA LYS A 43 -7.43 -3.11 17.66
C LYS A 43 -8.01 -4.38 18.30
N GLY A 44 -7.22 -5.00 19.20
CA GLY A 44 -7.62 -6.24 19.88
C GLY A 44 -7.50 -7.52 19.05
N ARG A 45 -6.96 -7.43 17.84
CA ARG A 45 -6.74 -8.59 16.94
C ARG A 45 -5.36 -9.17 17.11
N ARG A 46 -5.22 -10.45 16.72
CA ARG A 46 -3.93 -11.17 16.78
C ARG A 46 -3.06 -10.94 15.55
N GLY A 47 -3.68 -10.67 14.39
CA GLY A 47 -3.00 -10.49 13.12
C GLY A 47 -2.90 -11.75 12.28
N ASN A 48 -3.25 -12.91 12.83
CA ASN A 48 -3.26 -14.18 12.12
C ASN A 48 -4.63 -14.58 11.56
N GLU A 49 -5.62 -13.72 11.71
CA GLU A 49 -6.96 -13.88 11.16
C GLU A 49 -6.89 -14.00 9.64
N ARG A 50 -7.68 -14.91 9.05
CA ARG A 50 -7.70 -15.22 7.62
C ARG A 50 -9.11 -15.23 7.06
N HIS A 51 -9.19 -14.89 5.78
CA HIS A 51 -10.40 -15.06 4.97
C HIS A 51 -10.13 -16.13 3.89
N PRO A 52 -11.03 -17.12 3.68
CA PRO A 52 -10.77 -18.23 2.74
C PRO A 52 -10.61 -17.79 1.28
N GLY A 53 -11.18 -16.64 0.90
CA GLY A 53 -11.05 -16.06 -0.45
C GLY A 53 -9.95 -15.04 -0.60
N LEU A 54 -9.03 -14.88 0.39
CA LEU A 54 -7.93 -13.93 0.35
C LEU A 54 -6.59 -14.63 0.59
N ALA A 55 -5.53 -14.12 -0.01
CA ALA A 55 -4.21 -14.77 -0.01
C ALA A 55 -3.51 -14.71 1.37
N TRP A 56 -3.70 -13.61 2.11
CA TRP A 56 -2.87 -13.31 3.26
C TRP A 56 -3.69 -13.15 4.56
N ASN A 57 -3.03 -13.28 5.70
CA ASN A 57 -3.61 -12.90 6.99
C ASN A 57 -3.52 -11.38 7.22
N VAL A 58 -4.15 -10.89 8.28
CA VAL A 58 -4.19 -9.46 8.62
C VAL A 58 -2.79 -8.84 8.72
N ALA A 59 -1.85 -9.48 9.46
CA ALA A 59 -0.49 -8.95 9.62
C ALA A 59 0.30 -8.94 8.29
N ALA A 60 0.03 -9.89 7.40
CA ALA A 60 0.64 -9.95 6.09
C ALA A 60 0.17 -8.81 5.17
N TYR A 61 -1.11 -8.43 5.22
CA TYR A 61 -1.61 -7.24 4.51
C TYR A 61 -0.94 -5.97 5.01
N VAL A 62 -0.80 -5.79 6.34
CA VAL A 62 -0.06 -4.66 6.92
C VAL A 62 1.39 -4.63 6.43
N SER A 63 2.04 -5.79 6.37
CA SER A 63 3.43 -5.93 5.91
C SER A 63 3.58 -5.64 4.42
N HIS A 64 2.62 -6.06 3.59
CA HIS A 64 2.59 -5.76 2.16
C HIS A 64 2.51 -4.25 1.92
N VAL A 65 1.56 -3.57 2.55
CA VAL A 65 1.43 -2.10 2.42
C VAL A 65 2.71 -1.40 2.89
N THR A 66 3.31 -1.87 3.98
CA THR A 66 4.59 -1.34 4.48
C THR A 66 5.68 -1.41 3.42
N ASP A 67 5.85 -2.56 2.78
CA ASP A 67 6.89 -2.76 1.78
C ASP A 67 6.59 -2.03 0.47
N ASN A 68 5.32 -1.92 0.08
CA ASN A 68 4.92 -1.10 -1.05
C ASN A 68 5.32 0.37 -0.84
N LEU A 69 5.03 0.93 0.33
CA LEU A 69 5.43 2.30 0.67
C LEU A 69 6.94 2.48 0.67
N ARG A 70 7.71 1.56 1.27
CA ARG A 70 9.18 1.59 1.25
C ARG A 70 9.75 1.56 -0.15
N ASN A 71 9.30 0.60 -0.96
CA ASN A 71 9.78 0.44 -2.33
C ASN A 71 9.58 1.72 -3.15
N TRP A 72 8.43 2.35 -3.04
CA TRP A 72 8.15 3.57 -3.78
C TRP A 72 8.90 4.80 -3.23
N ALA A 73 9.07 4.90 -1.91
CA ALA A 73 9.91 5.94 -1.30
C ALA A 73 11.35 5.86 -1.81
N GLU A 74 11.95 4.66 -1.82
CA GLU A 74 13.31 4.43 -2.31
C GLU A 74 13.47 4.72 -3.80
N ARG A 75 12.49 4.31 -4.63
CA ARG A 75 12.49 4.56 -6.08
C ARG A 75 12.44 6.05 -6.40
N LEU A 76 11.58 6.79 -5.72
CA LEU A 76 11.46 8.24 -5.90
C LEU A 76 12.69 8.98 -5.40
N ALA A 77 13.23 8.61 -4.23
CA ALA A 77 14.46 9.16 -3.70
C ALA A 77 15.65 8.87 -4.66
N SER A 78 15.76 7.66 -5.17
CA SER A 78 16.80 7.30 -6.15
C SER A 78 16.68 8.13 -7.43
N ALA A 79 15.47 8.32 -7.96
CA ALA A 79 15.25 9.14 -9.16
C ALA A 79 15.65 10.60 -8.94
N ARG A 80 15.38 11.14 -7.75
CA ARG A 80 15.73 12.52 -7.39
C ARG A 80 17.25 12.71 -7.20
N LEU A 81 17.89 11.79 -6.47
CA LEU A 81 19.27 11.93 -6.03
C LEU A 81 20.30 11.43 -7.05
N SER A 82 19.96 10.41 -7.84
CA SER A 82 20.89 9.80 -8.80
C SER A 82 20.41 9.85 -10.26
N GLY A 83 19.21 10.34 -10.52
CA GLY A 83 18.61 10.34 -11.85
C GLY A 83 18.14 8.95 -12.34
N ALA A 84 18.12 7.92 -11.49
CA ALA A 84 17.67 6.57 -11.81
C ALA A 84 16.15 6.54 -12.02
N ARG A 85 15.71 6.61 -13.26
CA ARG A 85 14.27 6.70 -13.59
C ARG A 85 13.64 5.38 -14.01
N GLN A 86 14.46 4.38 -14.34
CA GLN A 86 13.98 3.05 -14.71
C GLN A 86 13.57 2.25 -13.46
N VAL A 87 12.33 1.77 -13.44
CA VAL A 87 11.76 1.06 -12.29
C VAL A 87 11.34 -0.35 -12.71
N PRO A 88 11.98 -1.40 -12.20
CA PRO A 88 11.55 -2.77 -12.45
C PRO A 88 10.22 -3.06 -11.73
N GLY A 89 9.42 -3.94 -12.33
CA GLY A 89 8.34 -4.62 -11.61
C GLY A 89 8.90 -5.64 -10.60
N TYR A 90 8.06 -6.06 -9.67
CA TYR A 90 8.34 -7.21 -8.81
C TYR A 90 7.07 -8.02 -8.57
N ASP A 91 7.24 -9.29 -8.29
CA ASP A 91 6.16 -10.18 -7.90
C ASP A 91 5.93 -10.03 -6.38
N GLN A 92 4.75 -9.53 -6.01
CA GLN A 92 4.39 -9.28 -4.61
C GLN A 92 4.21 -10.56 -3.80
N ASP A 93 3.78 -11.67 -4.43
CA ASP A 93 3.56 -12.94 -3.75
C ASP A 93 4.90 -13.62 -3.46
N LEU A 94 5.86 -13.56 -4.38
CA LEU A 94 7.23 -14.01 -4.14
C LEU A 94 7.91 -13.18 -3.05
N LEU A 95 7.69 -11.87 -3.01
CA LEU A 95 8.21 -11.02 -1.95
C LEU A 95 7.60 -11.38 -0.59
N ALA A 96 6.28 -11.61 -0.55
CA ALA A 96 5.58 -12.01 0.67
C ALA A 96 6.09 -13.35 1.22
N GLN A 97 6.36 -14.31 0.33
CA GLN A 97 6.97 -15.59 0.69
C GLN A 97 8.40 -15.40 1.23
N ALA A 98 9.25 -14.68 0.49
CA ALA A 98 10.65 -14.45 0.88
C ALA A 98 10.79 -13.73 2.22
N ARG A 99 9.84 -12.88 2.57
CA ARG A 99 9.79 -12.12 3.83
C ARG A 99 8.93 -12.77 4.91
N CYS A 100 8.35 -13.93 4.65
CA CYS A 100 7.52 -14.67 5.60
C CYS A 100 6.41 -13.81 6.22
N TYR A 101 5.67 -13.05 5.40
CA TYR A 101 4.68 -12.07 5.89
C TYR A 101 3.66 -12.67 6.86
N ASN A 102 3.22 -13.90 6.62
CA ASN A 102 2.26 -14.60 7.47
C ASN A 102 2.78 -14.97 8.87
N GLU A 103 4.10 -14.84 9.10
CA GLU A 103 4.77 -15.15 10.38
C GLU A 103 5.12 -13.86 11.14
N ILE A 104 4.94 -12.70 10.53
CA ILE A 104 5.23 -11.41 11.15
C ILE A 104 4.19 -11.13 12.24
N ALA A 105 4.66 -10.80 13.45
CA ALA A 105 3.77 -10.39 14.54
C ALA A 105 3.13 -9.02 14.24
N LEU A 106 1.82 -8.90 14.44
CA LEU A 106 1.06 -7.68 14.14
C LEU A 106 1.65 -6.40 14.76
N PRO A 107 2.12 -6.37 16.03
CA PRO A 107 2.75 -5.17 16.58
C PRO A 107 3.99 -4.73 15.81
N GLY A 108 4.81 -5.67 15.34
CA GLY A 108 5.98 -5.39 14.51
C GLY A 108 5.60 -4.86 13.14
N ALA A 109 4.56 -5.42 12.51
CA ALA A 109 4.02 -4.94 11.23
C ALA A 109 3.50 -3.49 11.36
N LEU A 110 2.74 -3.18 12.40
CA LEU A 110 2.22 -1.82 12.66
C LEU A 110 3.35 -0.82 12.94
N TRP A 111 4.33 -1.18 13.74
CA TRP A 111 5.51 -0.34 13.96
C TRP A 111 6.26 -0.06 12.65
N SER A 112 6.43 -1.08 11.83
CA SER A 112 7.06 -0.96 10.52
C SER A 112 6.27 -0.06 9.57
N LEU A 113 4.94 -0.17 9.58
CA LEU A 113 4.04 0.67 8.79
C LEU A 113 4.18 2.16 9.19
N GLN A 114 4.22 2.44 10.50
CA GLN A 114 4.42 3.80 11.02
C GLN A 114 5.71 4.42 10.47
N ARG A 115 6.81 3.67 10.45
CA ARG A 115 8.11 4.13 9.93
C ARG A 115 8.10 4.31 8.42
N ALA A 116 7.50 3.36 7.69
CA ALA A 116 7.41 3.39 6.24
C ALA A 116 6.54 4.55 5.73
N SER A 117 5.41 4.81 6.40
CA SER A 117 4.52 5.93 6.07
C SER A 117 5.24 7.27 6.18
N GLY A 118 5.96 7.54 7.28
CA GLY A 118 6.71 8.78 7.44
C GLY A 118 7.77 8.99 6.34
N GLY A 119 8.60 7.98 6.09
CA GLY A 119 9.62 8.07 5.03
C GLY A 119 9.02 8.20 3.62
N TRP A 120 7.86 7.56 3.38
CA TRP A 120 7.14 7.69 2.13
C TRP A 120 6.59 9.12 1.94
N VAL A 121 5.98 9.71 2.96
CA VAL A 121 5.45 11.09 2.91
C VAL A 121 6.54 12.07 2.54
N GLU A 122 7.72 11.98 3.17
CA GLU A 122 8.87 12.84 2.85
C GLU A 122 9.32 12.67 1.38
N SER A 123 9.52 11.42 0.95
CA SER A 123 10.02 11.11 -0.40
C SER A 123 9.03 11.51 -1.50
N VAL A 124 7.73 11.22 -1.32
CA VAL A 124 6.70 11.51 -2.32
C VAL A 124 6.41 13.01 -2.39
N SER A 125 6.32 13.71 -1.25
CA SER A 125 6.12 15.17 -1.24
C SER A 125 7.22 15.89 -1.99
N ALA A 126 8.47 15.52 -1.76
CA ALA A 126 9.60 16.09 -2.48
C ALA A 126 9.58 15.75 -3.97
N ALA A 127 9.24 14.50 -4.32
CA ALA A 127 9.16 14.07 -5.72
C ALA A 127 8.01 14.76 -6.49
N VAL A 128 6.88 15.00 -5.84
CA VAL A 128 5.75 15.74 -6.43
C VAL A 128 6.16 17.19 -6.67
N ALA A 129 6.79 17.85 -5.69
CA ALA A 129 7.27 19.23 -5.83
C ALA A 129 8.29 19.39 -6.97
N GLU A 130 9.11 18.38 -7.22
CA GLU A 130 10.12 18.37 -8.29
C GLU A 130 9.60 17.78 -9.61
N ASN A 131 8.32 17.44 -9.71
CA ASN A 131 7.69 16.83 -10.89
C ASN A 131 8.45 15.58 -11.39
N VAL A 132 8.87 14.72 -10.49
CA VAL A 132 9.61 13.49 -10.83
C VAL A 132 8.78 12.58 -11.72
N VAL A 133 9.42 12.06 -12.76
CA VAL A 133 8.82 11.11 -13.71
C VAL A 133 9.70 9.85 -13.72
N LEU A 134 9.05 8.70 -13.59
CA LEU A 134 9.65 7.37 -13.64
C LEU A 134 9.17 6.62 -14.88
N GLU A 135 9.92 5.64 -15.32
CA GLU A 135 9.54 4.70 -16.36
C GLU A 135 9.48 3.29 -15.78
N HIS A 136 8.27 2.82 -15.52
CA HIS A 136 8.04 1.51 -14.96
C HIS A 136 8.00 0.44 -16.06
N ALA A 137 8.71 -0.67 -15.87
CA ALA A 137 8.93 -1.70 -16.89
C ALA A 137 7.62 -2.23 -17.53
N THR A 138 6.54 -2.38 -16.75
CA THR A 138 5.27 -2.91 -17.26
C THR A 138 4.17 -1.85 -17.39
N ARG A 139 4.20 -0.78 -16.57
CA ARG A 139 3.15 0.25 -16.51
C ARG A 139 3.46 1.50 -17.33
N GLY A 140 4.71 1.64 -17.83
CA GLY A 140 5.17 2.79 -18.58
C GLY A 140 5.43 4.02 -17.69
N ILE A 141 5.15 5.19 -18.22
CA ILE A 141 5.39 6.47 -17.52
C ILE A 141 4.53 6.59 -16.26
N GLN A 142 5.19 6.90 -15.15
CA GLN A 142 4.58 7.13 -13.83
C GLN A 142 5.09 8.48 -13.30
N ARG A 143 4.20 9.45 -13.13
CA ARG A 143 4.53 10.69 -12.43
C ARG A 143 4.51 10.47 -10.93
N ALA A 144 5.23 11.27 -10.16
CA ALA A 144 5.20 11.18 -8.69
C ALA A 144 3.78 11.34 -8.13
N GLU A 145 2.94 12.17 -8.75
CA GLU A 145 1.53 12.32 -8.40
C GLU A 145 0.70 11.05 -8.68
N ASP A 146 1.03 10.28 -9.71
CA ASP A 146 0.40 8.99 -10.01
C ASP A 146 0.79 7.94 -8.95
N VAL A 147 2.07 7.96 -8.54
CA VAL A 147 2.57 7.13 -7.46
C VAL A 147 1.86 7.45 -6.14
N ALA A 148 1.64 8.73 -5.83
CA ALA A 148 0.92 9.15 -4.62
C ALA A 148 -0.49 8.53 -4.59
N ARG A 149 -1.29 8.70 -5.67
CA ARG A 149 -2.64 8.13 -5.77
C ARG A 149 -2.65 6.61 -5.75
N ASN A 150 -1.68 5.98 -6.44
CA ASN A 150 -1.62 4.52 -6.53
C ASN A 150 -1.29 3.87 -5.17
N ASN A 151 -0.37 4.45 -4.39
CA ASN A 151 -0.06 3.95 -3.05
C ASN A 151 -1.20 4.23 -2.05
N ALA A 152 -1.87 5.38 -2.15
CA ALA A 152 -3.07 5.67 -1.35
C ALA A 152 -4.21 4.69 -1.65
N HIS A 153 -4.41 4.35 -2.94
CA HIS A 153 -5.36 3.31 -3.33
C HIS A 153 -4.99 1.94 -2.77
N ASP A 154 -3.75 1.50 -2.98
CA ASP A 154 -3.24 0.20 -2.51
C ASP A 154 -3.48 0.04 -1.00
N ALA A 155 -3.11 1.06 -0.22
CA ALA A 155 -3.34 1.08 1.21
C ALA A 155 -4.83 1.08 1.60
N THR A 156 -5.68 1.77 0.85
CA THR A 156 -7.13 1.78 1.09
C THR A 156 -7.76 0.43 0.73
N HIS A 157 -7.33 -0.16 -0.37
CA HIS A 157 -7.81 -1.45 -0.85
C HIS A 157 -7.47 -2.57 0.15
N HIS A 158 -6.25 -2.59 0.66
CA HIS A 158 -5.85 -3.59 1.66
C HIS A 158 -6.43 -3.34 3.06
N ALA A 159 -6.79 -2.10 3.42
CA ALA A 159 -7.63 -1.87 4.59
C ALA A 159 -9.00 -2.53 4.44
N TRP A 160 -9.61 -2.43 3.25
CA TRP A 160 -10.86 -3.12 2.93
C TRP A 160 -10.72 -4.66 2.95
N ASP A 161 -9.61 -5.23 2.47
CA ASP A 161 -9.34 -6.67 2.59
C ASP A 161 -9.23 -7.12 4.06
N ILE A 162 -8.60 -6.31 4.92
CA ILE A 162 -8.52 -6.54 6.35
C ILE A 162 -9.93 -6.49 6.98
N GLU A 163 -10.75 -5.50 6.65
CA GLU A 163 -12.13 -5.39 7.14
C GLU A 163 -12.94 -6.64 6.80
N ARG A 164 -12.86 -7.15 5.57
CA ARG A 164 -13.52 -8.39 5.14
C ARG A 164 -13.02 -9.60 5.92
N THR A 165 -11.70 -9.68 6.14
CA THR A 165 -11.07 -10.76 6.92
C THR A 165 -11.61 -10.79 8.34
N LEU A 166 -11.66 -9.63 8.99
CA LEU A 166 -12.12 -9.52 10.37
C LEU A 166 -13.63 -9.81 10.49
N ALA A 167 -14.45 -9.29 9.59
CA ALA A 167 -15.88 -9.57 9.55
C ALA A 167 -16.17 -11.08 9.39
N HIS A 168 -15.44 -11.77 8.50
CA HIS A 168 -15.56 -13.21 8.34
C HIS A 168 -15.15 -13.97 9.59
N HIS A 169 -14.06 -13.58 10.24
CA HIS A 169 -13.57 -14.20 11.46
C HIS A 169 -14.59 -14.07 12.61
N ASP A 170 -15.17 -12.88 12.80
CA ASP A 170 -16.16 -12.62 13.87
C ASP A 170 -17.43 -13.48 13.68
N LEU A 171 -17.90 -13.65 12.46
CA LEU A 171 -19.04 -14.52 12.15
C LEU A 171 -18.74 -16.01 12.42
N SER A 172 -17.52 -16.45 12.14
CA SER A 172 -17.12 -17.85 12.34
C SER A 172 -16.84 -18.22 13.79
N THR A 173 -16.59 -17.26 14.67
CA THR A 173 -16.35 -17.48 16.10
C THR A 173 -17.60 -17.34 16.96
N THR A 174 -18.72 -16.87 16.39
CA THR A 174 -19.99 -16.67 17.08
C THR A 174 -20.96 -17.86 16.93
N ASN A 175 -20.62 -18.83 16.07
CA ASN A 175 -21.36 -20.09 15.86
C ASN A 175 -20.66 -21.26 16.55
#